data_2b86290f2e92257f398ba0e98e4b87d9
#
_entry.id   2b86290f2e92257f398ba0e98e4b87d9
#
_cell.length_a   1.000
_cell.length_b   1.000
_cell.length_c   1.000
_cell.angle_alpha   90.00
_cell.angle_beta   90.00
_cell.angle_gamma   90.00
#
_symmetry.space_group_name_H-M   'P 1'
#
loop_
_entity.id
_entity.type
_entity.pdbx_description
1 polymer ?
#
loop_
_entity_poly.entity_id
_entity_poly.type
_entity_poly.pdbx_seq_one_letter_code
_entity_poly.pdbx_strand_id
1 'polypeptide(L)'
;MQHEVNIIVAVSEALKFRKQKPLARHEEILEHINSLIRQQRDENTKLGMIVATNRALDFLDKNPEMNDKTALQHVMANLPEILASASGE
;
A
#
# COMPACT_ATOMS: atom_id res chain seq x y z
N MET A 1 -3.23 14.94 6.61
CA MET A 1 -1.80 14.75 6.84
C MET A 1 -1.13 14.20 5.61
N GLN A 2 0.04 14.72 5.30
CA GLN A 2 0.75 14.32 4.10
C GLN A 2 1.17 12.85 4.11
N HIS A 3 1.55 12.34 5.29
CA HIS A 3 1.95 10.92 5.40
C HIS A 3 0.84 9.99 4.95
N GLU A 4 -0.37 10.25 5.41
CA GLU A 4 -1.52 9.42 5.06
C GLU A 4 -1.86 9.52 3.58
N VAL A 5 -1.81 10.73 3.03
CA VAL A 5 -2.07 10.95 1.61
C VAL A 5 -1.05 10.19 0.77
N ASN A 6 0.23 10.28 1.12
CA ASN A 6 1.29 9.62 0.38
C ASN A 6 1.15 8.10 0.43
N ILE A 7 0.76 7.57 1.59
CA ILE A 7 0.53 6.13 1.74
C ILE A 7 -0.64 5.69 0.84
N ILE A 8 -1.74 6.44 0.85
CA ILE A 8 -2.90 6.11 0.03
C ILE A 8 -2.57 6.19 -1.46
N VAL A 9 -1.79 7.18 -1.87
CA VAL A 9 -1.36 7.29 -3.27
C VAL A 9 -0.55 6.05 -3.67
N ALA A 10 0.36 5.60 -2.82
CA ALA A 10 1.18 4.42 -3.11
C ALA A 10 0.30 3.18 -3.25
N VAL A 11 -0.65 2.99 -2.34
CA VAL A 11 -1.56 1.85 -2.40
C VAL A 11 -2.40 1.90 -3.67
N SER A 12 -2.92 3.09 -4.00
CA SER A 12 -3.74 3.27 -5.21
C SER A 12 -2.96 2.91 -6.47
N GLU A 13 -1.71 3.34 -6.56
CA GLU A 13 -0.87 3.03 -7.71
C GLU A 13 -0.54 1.54 -7.78
N ALA A 14 -0.30 0.92 -6.63
CA ALA A 14 -0.04 -0.51 -6.56
C ALA A 14 -1.25 -1.32 -7.05
N LEU A 15 -2.45 -0.94 -6.62
CA LEU A 15 -3.67 -1.62 -7.03
C LEU A 15 -3.95 -1.43 -8.52
N LYS A 16 -3.67 -0.25 -9.04
CA LYS A 16 -3.82 0.05 -10.45
C LYS A 16 -2.89 -0.84 -11.29
N PHE A 17 -1.65 -0.96 -10.88
CA PHE A 17 -0.66 -1.82 -11.55
C PHE A 17 -1.11 -3.28 -11.51
N ARG A 18 -1.58 -3.74 -10.36
CA ARG A 18 -2.07 -5.10 -10.19
C ARG A 18 -3.24 -5.39 -11.14
N LYS A 19 -4.12 -4.42 -11.33
CA LYS A 19 -5.26 -4.56 -12.23
C LYS A 19 -4.81 -4.71 -13.68
N GLN A 20 -3.76 -3.98 -14.06
CA GLN A 20 -3.20 -4.05 -15.42
C GLN A 20 -2.41 -5.33 -15.63
N LYS A 21 -1.78 -5.85 -14.58
CA LYS A 21 -0.95 -7.05 -14.65
C LYS A 21 -1.36 -8.02 -13.52
N PRO A 22 -2.47 -8.76 -13.72
CA PRO A 22 -3.00 -9.59 -12.65
C PRO A 22 -2.07 -10.70 -12.15
N LEU A 23 -1.09 -11.09 -12.96
CA LEU A 23 -0.14 -12.13 -12.58
C LEU A 23 1.12 -11.59 -11.91
N ALA A 24 1.22 -10.27 -11.75
CA ALA A 24 2.37 -9.66 -11.09
C ALA A 24 2.46 -10.10 -9.63
N ARG A 25 3.67 -10.36 -9.17
CA ARG A 25 3.94 -10.71 -7.79
C ARG A 25 4.00 -9.45 -6.94
N HIS A 26 3.85 -9.60 -5.63
CA HIS A 26 3.94 -8.46 -4.71
C HIS A 26 5.24 -7.69 -4.88
N GLU A 27 6.35 -8.39 -5.10
CA GLU A 27 7.66 -7.77 -5.33
C GLU A 27 7.66 -6.86 -6.55
N GLU A 28 7.03 -7.31 -7.64
CA GLU A 28 6.94 -6.52 -8.87
C GLU A 28 6.09 -5.27 -8.65
N ILE A 29 5.01 -5.43 -7.89
CA ILE A 29 4.12 -4.32 -7.57
C ILE A 29 4.85 -3.29 -6.72
N LEU A 30 5.57 -3.75 -5.69
CA LEU A 30 6.38 -2.86 -4.84
C LEU A 30 7.45 -2.15 -5.64
N GLU A 31 8.07 -2.84 -6.59
CA GLU A 31 9.06 -2.24 -7.46
C GLU A 31 8.47 -1.15 -8.34
N HIS A 32 7.23 -1.36 -8.81
CA HIS A 32 6.52 -0.36 -9.60
C HIS A 32 6.34 0.95 -8.83
N ILE A 33 6.05 0.86 -7.52
CA ILE A 33 5.85 2.05 -6.69
C ILE A 33 7.13 2.54 -6.01
N ASN A 34 8.25 1.89 -6.29
CA ASN A 34 9.51 2.20 -5.62
C ASN A 34 9.93 3.67 -5.80
N SER A 35 9.65 4.26 -6.97
CA SER A 35 9.98 5.66 -7.21
C SER A 35 9.20 6.58 -6.27
N LEU A 36 7.95 6.24 -5.97
CA LEU A 36 7.15 7.01 -5.03
C LEU A 36 7.72 6.89 -3.62
N ILE A 37 8.15 5.69 -3.25
CA ILE A 37 8.74 5.44 -1.93
C ILE A 37 10.04 6.24 -1.79
N ARG A 38 10.89 6.22 -2.81
CA ARG A 38 12.18 6.93 -2.79
C ARG A 38 12.04 8.43 -2.68
N GLN A 39 10.94 9.00 -3.15
CA GLN A 39 10.69 10.43 -3.08
C GLN A 39 10.41 10.90 -1.66
N GLN A 40 10.06 9.98 -0.76
CA GLN A 40 9.76 10.35 0.61
C GLN A 40 11.05 10.57 1.40
N ARG A 41 11.06 11.58 2.26
CA ARG A 41 12.20 11.85 3.14
C ARG A 41 12.07 11.15 4.48
N ASP A 42 10.83 10.93 4.90
CA ASP A 42 10.54 10.33 6.19
C ASP A 42 10.54 8.81 6.08
N GLU A 43 11.41 8.16 6.86
CA GLU A 43 11.52 6.70 6.84
C GLU A 43 10.22 6.02 7.29
N ASN A 44 9.50 6.61 8.24
CA ASN A 44 8.23 6.05 8.70
C ASN A 44 7.19 6.07 7.58
N THR A 45 7.19 7.12 6.76
CA THR A 45 6.30 7.19 5.60
C THR A 45 6.66 6.11 4.58
N LYS A 46 7.95 5.91 4.32
CA LYS A 46 8.40 4.86 3.39
C LYS A 46 7.94 3.48 3.86
N LEU A 47 8.14 3.18 5.14
CA LEU A 47 7.72 1.90 5.71
C LEU A 47 6.20 1.78 5.69
N GLY A 48 5.50 2.87 5.98
CA GLY A 48 4.04 2.89 5.92
C GLY A 48 3.52 2.57 4.53
N MET A 49 4.16 3.10 3.50
CA MET A 49 3.78 2.83 2.11
C MET A 49 3.95 1.33 1.79
N ILE A 50 5.06 0.74 2.23
CA ILE A 50 5.31 -0.68 1.99
C ILE A 50 4.31 -1.55 2.77
N VAL A 51 4.13 -1.28 4.05
CA VAL A 51 3.22 -2.05 4.90
C VAL A 51 1.79 -1.95 4.40
N ALA A 52 1.34 -0.74 4.08
CA ALA A 52 -0.03 -0.52 3.60
C ALA A 52 -0.27 -1.24 2.27
N THR A 53 0.70 -1.17 1.36
CA THR A 53 0.59 -1.84 0.07
C THR A 53 0.49 -3.35 0.27
N ASN A 54 1.34 -3.93 1.12
CA ASN A 54 1.29 -5.36 1.40
C ASN A 54 -0.04 -5.76 2.03
N ARG A 55 -0.58 -4.95 2.93
CA ARG A 55 -1.88 -5.24 3.53
C ARG A 55 -3.00 -5.25 2.51
N ALA A 56 -2.99 -4.30 1.58
CA ALA A 56 -3.99 -4.25 0.51
C ALA A 56 -3.90 -5.48 -0.39
N LEU A 57 -2.69 -5.86 -0.77
CA LEU A 57 -2.48 -7.02 -1.63
C LEU A 57 -2.89 -8.31 -0.93
N ASP A 58 -2.51 -8.48 0.33
CA ASP A 58 -2.88 -9.65 1.11
C ASP A 58 -4.40 -9.74 1.28
N PHE A 59 -5.04 -8.60 1.54
CA PHE A 59 -6.49 -8.54 1.67
C PHE A 59 -7.18 -9.08 0.42
N LEU A 60 -6.72 -8.64 -0.76
CA LEU A 60 -7.32 -9.08 -2.03
C LEU A 60 -6.98 -10.54 -2.33
N ASP A 61 -5.79 -11.01 -1.96
CA ASP A 61 -5.42 -12.40 -2.14
C ASP A 61 -6.31 -13.33 -1.32
N LYS A 62 -6.66 -12.90 -0.12
CA LYS A 62 -7.53 -13.68 0.78
C LYS A 62 -9.01 -13.52 0.46
N ASN A 63 -9.36 -12.44 -0.23
CA ASN A 63 -10.73 -12.11 -0.57
C ASN A 63 -10.83 -11.76 -2.05
N PRO A 64 -10.63 -12.75 -2.95
CA PRO A 64 -10.54 -12.47 -4.39
C PRO A 64 -11.81 -11.88 -4.99
N GLU A 65 -12.94 -12.00 -4.31
CA GLU A 65 -14.20 -11.44 -4.76
C GLU A 65 -14.31 -9.93 -4.48
N MET A 66 -13.40 -9.38 -3.67
CA MET A 66 -13.42 -7.96 -3.33
C MET A 66 -12.73 -7.13 -4.41
N ASN A 67 -13.11 -5.85 -4.49
CA ASN A 67 -12.53 -4.94 -5.47
C ASN A 67 -11.47 -4.04 -4.83
N ASP A 68 -10.78 -3.27 -5.69
CA ASP A 68 -9.71 -2.37 -5.25
C ASP A 68 -10.21 -1.32 -4.26
N LYS A 69 -11.42 -0.81 -4.49
CA LYS A 69 -11.99 0.20 -3.60
C LYS A 69 -12.13 -0.34 -2.17
N THR A 70 -12.60 -1.57 -2.04
CA THR A 70 -12.75 -2.22 -0.73
C THR A 70 -11.40 -2.41 -0.05
N ALA A 71 -10.39 -2.83 -0.82
CA ALA A 71 -9.03 -2.99 -0.29
C ALA A 71 -8.48 -1.65 0.21
N LEU A 72 -8.70 -0.59 -0.56
CA LEU A 72 -8.25 0.74 -0.17
C LEU A 72 -8.94 1.22 1.10
N GLN A 73 -10.25 0.98 1.20
CA GLN A 73 -11.01 1.32 2.41
C GLN A 73 -10.50 0.54 3.63
N HIS A 74 -10.14 -0.71 3.43
CA HIS A 74 -9.56 -1.54 4.49
C HIS A 74 -8.26 -0.94 5.00
N VAL A 75 -7.39 -0.51 4.09
CA VAL A 75 -6.12 0.14 4.45
C VAL A 75 -6.38 1.44 5.18
N MET A 76 -7.32 2.26 4.68
CA MET A 76 -7.62 3.54 5.31
C MET A 76 -8.13 3.36 6.75
N ALA A 77 -8.95 2.35 6.98
CA ALA A 77 -9.47 2.05 8.31
C ALA A 77 -8.38 1.60 9.26
N ASN A 78 -7.28 1.04 8.74
CA ASN A 78 -6.19 0.51 9.53
C ASN A 78 -4.94 1.42 9.53
N LEU A 79 -5.04 2.63 8.97
CA LEU A 79 -3.89 3.53 8.89
C LEU A 79 -3.22 3.81 10.23
N PRO A 80 -3.96 4.09 11.32
CA PRO A 80 -3.28 4.33 12.61
C PRO A 80 -2.42 3.15 13.05
N GLU A 81 -2.91 1.93 12.87
CA GLU A 81 -2.17 0.72 13.19
C GLU A 81 -0.95 0.55 12.28
N ILE A 82 -1.13 0.83 10.99
CA ILE A 82 -0.05 0.73 10.02
C ILE A 82 1.06 1.72 10.35
N LEU A 83 0.70 2.95 10.70
CA LEU A 83 1.67 3.99 11.05
C LEU A 83 2.39 3.64 12.35
N ALA A 84 1.68 3.08 13.32
CA ALA A 84 2.30 2.64 14.57
C ALA A 84 3.32 1.52 14.30
N SER A 85 2.98 0.58 13.44
CA SER A 85 3.89 -0.50 13.05
C SER A 85 5.13 0.04 12.35
N ALA A 86 4.93 1.02 11.46
CA ALA A 86 6.03 1.62 10.72
C ALA A 86 6.97 2.41 11.61
N SER A 87 6.45 2.99 12.69
CA SER A 87 7.29 3.76 13.63
C SER A 87 8.01 2.87 14.64
N GLY A 88 7.79 1.56 14.59
CA GLY A 88 8.46 0.62 15.49
C GLY A 88 7.85 0.51 16.86
N GLU A 89 6.62 0.96 17.01
CA GLU A 89 5.93 0.93 18.30
C GLU A 89 4.91 -0.17 18.40
#